data_920dd27f95be4afa647e78a2f638a013
#
_entry.id   920dd27f95be4afa647e78a2f638a013
#
_cell.length_a   1.000
_cell.length_b   1.000
_cell.length_c   1.000
_cell.angle_alpha   90.00
_cell.angle_beta   90.00
_cell.angle_gamma   90.00
#
_symmetry.space_group_name_H-M   'P 1'
#
loop_
_entity.id
_entity.type
_entity.pdbx_description
1 polymer ?
#
loop_
_entity_poly.entity_id
_entity_poly.type
_entity_poly.pdbx_seq_one_letter_code
_entity_poly.pdbx_strand_id
1 'polypeptide(L)'
;MPGFTTVNDLALLTTGQPLANATTENKVIKIWNKDQAKEVPTEVPCITALHGKPIKLGILEEITFKQTKDGNGNYVDTAETRTSNVINKVFHASTGKTVNEYKAKTETAEFIDKWKEKWVGKPNDKTAGKTPKGSASAPRTANTTAPKAVSSSFN
;
A
#
# COMPACT_ATOMS: atom_id res chain seq x y z
N MET A 1 8.89 10.93 -0.79
CA MET A 1 8.58 10.09 0.39
C MET A 1 7.21 9.45 0.19
N PRO A 2 7.07 8.12 0.36
CA PRO A 2 5.77 7.49 0.36
C PRO A 2 4.90 8.13 1.47
N GLY A 3 3.65 8.43 1.17
CA GLY A 3 2.75 9.07 2.12
C GLY A 3 2.67 10.60 2.04
N PHE A 4 3.72 11.31 1.64
CA PHE A 4 3.66 12.77 1.51
C PHE A 4 2.56 13.23 0.55
N THR A 5 2.44 12.59 -0.60
CA THR A 5 1.39 12.90 -1.58
C THR A 5 0.00 12.74 -0.99
N THR A 6 -0.25 11.64 -0.28
CA THR A 6 -1.55 11.38 0.37
C THR A 6 -1.89 12.44 1.41
N VAL A 7 -0.93 12.82 2.26
CA VAL A 7 -1.16 13.85 3.29
C VAL A 7 -1.32 15.24 2.67
N ASN A 8 -0.58 15.54 1.61
CA ASN A 8 -0.75 16.79 0.86
C ASN A 8 -2.13 16.86 0.17
N ASP A 9 -2.61 15.75 -0.39
CA ASP A 9 -3.94 15.66 -0.98
C ASP A 9 -5.03 15.84 0.10
N LEU A 10 -4.84 15.27 1.29
CA LEU A 10 -5.68 15.53 2.44
C LEU A 10 -5.75 17.01 2.78
N ALA A 11 -4.60 17.68 2.91
CA ALA A 11 -4.53 19.10 3.21
C ALA A 11 -5.26 19.94 2.16
N LEU A 12 -4.97 19.72 0.88
CA LEU A 12 -5.60 20.44 -0.22
C LEU A 12 -7.13 20.29 -0.24
N LEU A 13 -7.64 19.06 -0.04
CA LEU A 13 -9.07 18.78 -0.10
C LEU A 13 -9.84 19.25 1.16
N THR A 14 -9.18 19.39 2.28
CA THR A 14 -9.83 19.78 3.54
C THR A 14 -9.67 21.25 3.89
N THR A 15 -8.54 21.85 3.56
CA THR A 15 -8.21 23.25 3.92
C THR A 15 -8.08 24.17 2.71
N GLY A 16 -8.03 23.62 1.49
CA GLY A 16 -7.73 24.36 0.27
C GLY A 16 -6.25 24.76 0.11
N GLN A 17 -5.39 24.40 1.06
CA GLN A 17 -3.97 24.77 1.08
C GLN A 17 -3.08 23.53 1.00
N PRO A 18 -1.91 23.63 0.32
CA PRO A 18 -0.94 22.54 0.32
C PRO A 18 -0.34 22.35 1.73
N LEU A 19 0.11 21.14 2.00
CA LEU A 19 0.72 20.79 3.29
C LEU A 19 1.90 21.69 3.67
N ALA A 20 2.66 22.16 2.68
CA ALA A 20 3.80 23.06 2.90
C ALA A 20 3.41 24.42 3.51
N ASN A 21 2.15 24.83 3.35
CA ASN A 21 1.62 26.09 3.89
C ASN A 21 0.85 25.86 5.21
N ALA A 22 0.82 24.64 5.71
CA ALA A 22 0.09 24.33 6.94
C ALA A 22 0.83 24.89 8.16
N THR A 23 0.10 25.59 9.01
CA THR A 23 0.61 26.00 10.33
C THR A 23 0.65 24.82 11.28
N THR A 24 1.66 24.78 12.12
CA THR A 24 1.81 23.77 13.18
C THR A 24 1.66 24.39 14.55
N GLU A 25 1.07 23.63 15.46
CA GLU A 25 1.01 23.93 16.89
C GLU A 25 1.69 22.80 17.65
N ASN A 26 2.48 23.11 18.66
CA ASN A 26 3.07 22.10 19.51
C ASN A 26 1.99 21.45 20.40
N LYS A 27 1.94 20.12 20.38
CA LYS A 27 1.05 19.34 21.23
C LYS A 27 1.79 18.22 21.91
N VAL A 28 1.45 17.96 23.15
CA VAL A 28 1.96 16.81 23.89
C VAL A 28 1.13 15.59 23.52
N ILE A 29 1.75 14.62 22.83
CA ILE A 29 1.16 13.34 22.50
C ILE A 29 2.00 12.20 23.09
N LYS A 30 1.34 11.06 23.38
CA LYS A 30 2.06 9.87 23.84
C LYS A 30 2.71 9.18 22.64
N ILE A 31 4.03 9.07 22.65
CA ILE A 31 4.82 8.38 21.63
C ILE A 31 5.52 7.18 22.27
N TRP A 32 5.50 6.05 21.56
CA TRP A 32 6.22 4.85 22.00
C TRP A 32 7.73 5.10 22.01
N ASN A 33 8.33 5.00 23.19
CA ASN A 33 9.78 5.06 23.37
C ASN A 33 10.35 3.63 23.45
N LYS A 34 11.19 3.27 22.49
CA LYS A 34 11.76 1.92 22.39
C LYS A 34 12.69 1.58 23.55
N ASP A 35 13.47 2.56 24.05
CA ASP A 35 14.47 2.36 25.10
C ASP A 35 13.79 2.16 26.46
N GLN A 36 12.64 2.79 26.66
CA GLN A 36 11.85 2.68 27.89
C GLN A 36 10.73 1.64 27.80
N ALA A 37 10.51 1.04 26.62
CA ALA A 37 9.42 0.09 26.34
C ALA A 37 8.04 0.59 26.83
N LYS A 38 7.76 1.90 26.74
CA LYS A 38 6.51 2.53 27.17
C LYS A 38 6.19 3.78 26.33
N GLU A 39 4.93 4.21 26.40
CA GLU A 39 4.52 5.50 25.87
C GLU A 39 5.00 6.64 26.77
N VAL A 40 5.63 7.65 26.15
CA VAL A 40 6.14 8.84 26.83
C VAL A 40 5.45 10.08 26.27
N PRO A 41 4.93 10.98 27.11
CA PRO A 41 4.45 12.28 26.66
C PRO A 41 5.58 13.05 25.99
N THR A 42 5.37 13.41 24.72
CA THR A 42 6.39 14.12 23.92
C THR A 42 5.75 15.30 23.22
N GLU A 43 6.35 16.45 23.32
CA GLU A 43 5.92 17.63 22.59
C GLU A 43 6.36 17.54 21.14
N VAL A 44 5.38 17.63 20.21
CA VAL A 44 5.61 17.52 18.77
C VAL A 44 4.79 18.56 18.02
N PRO A 45 5.31 19.08 16.88
CA PRO A 45 4.53 19.95 16.01
C PRO A 45 3.43 19.16 15.31
N CYS A 46 2.18 19.60 15.50
CA CYS A 46 0.99 18.99 14.91
C CYS A 46 0.26 19.96 13.98
N ILE A 47 -0.23 19.47 12.85
CA ILE A 47 -1.07 20.25 11.93
C ILE A 47 -2.51 20.16 12.41
N THR A 48 -2.94 21.10 13.23
CA THR A 48 -4.26 21.10 13.85
C THR A 48 -5.39 21.44 12.89
N ALA A 49 -5.08 22.15 11.81
CA ALA A 49 -6.05 22.53 10.79
C ALA A 49 -6.74 21.31 10.08
N LEU A 50 -6.14 20.12 10.18
CA LEU A 50 -6.72 18.88 9.63
C LEU A 50 -7.65 18.17 10.61
N HIS A 51 -7.62 18.53 11.89
CA HIS A 51 -8.45 17.86 12.91
C HIS A 51 -9.95 18.09 12.65
N GLY A 52 -10.73 17.02 12.77
CA GLY A 52 -12.19 17.08 12.62
C GLY A 52 -12.66 17.37 11.20
N LYS A 53 -11.77 17.47 10.22
CA LYS A 53 -12.18 17.68 8.83
C LYS A 53 -12.60 16.36 8.18
N PRO A 54 -13.83 16.28 7.65
CA PRO A 54 -14.30 15.08 6.99
C PRO A 54 -13.56 14.85 5.65
N ILE A 55 -13.31 13.57 5.34
CA ILE A 55 -12.68 13.13 4.10
C ILE A 55 -13.24 11.78 3.66
N LYS A 56 -13.26 11.49 2.36
CA LYS A 56 -13.53 10.16 1.83
C LYS A 56 -12.22 9.52 1.38
N LEU A 57 -12.02 8.26 1.76
CA LEU A 57 -10.83 7.48 1.40
C LEU A 57 -11.22 6.32 0.48
N GLY A 58 -10.49 6.17 -0.61
CA GLY A 58 -10.47 4.96 -1.42
C GLY A 58 -9.44 4.00 -0.83
N ILE A 59 -9.89 2.97 -0.15
CA ILE A 59 -9.04 1.95 0.46
C ILE A 59 -9.09 0.71 -0.42
N LEU A 60 -7.93 0.15 -0.73
CA LEU A 60 -7.79 -1.11 -1.45
C LEU A 60 -7.29 -2.18 -0.50
N GLU A 61 -7.86 -3.37 -0.63
CA GLU A 61 -7.24 -4.59 -0.16
C GLU A 61 -6.09 -4.92 -1.13
N GLU A 62 -4.87 -4.94 -0.63
CA GLU A 62 -3.66 -5.20 -1.44
C GLU A 62 -3.03 -6.51 -1.03
N ILE A 63 -2.80 -7.39 -2.01
CA ILE A 63 -2.09 -8.65 -1.82
C ILE A 63 -0.66 -8.49 -2.35
N THR A 64 0.33 -8.76 -1.50
CA THR A 64 1.76 -8.67 -1.83
C THR A 64 2.49 -9.90 -1.32
N PHE A 65 3.66 -10.20 -1.87
CA PHE A 65 4.55 -11.19 -1.27
C PHE A 65 5.01 -10.73 0.12
N LYS A 66 5.14 -11.67 1.06
CA LYS A 66 5.86 -11.42 2.30
C LYS A 66 7.34 -11.28 2.01
N GLN A 67 8.02 -10.47 2.79
CA GLN A 67 9.47 -10.27 2.66
C GLN A 67 10.20 -10.78 3.89
N THR A 68 11.34 -11.38 3.66
CA THR A 68 12.32 -11.77 4.69
C THR A 68 13.67 -11.15 4.36
N LYS A 69 14.58 -11.10 5.33
CA LYS A 69 15.96 -10.70 5.07
C LYS A 69 16.78 -11.90 4.63
N ASP A 70 17.56 -11.72 3.57
CA ASP A 70 18.57 -12.70 3.16
C ASP A 70 19.83 -12.64 4.07
N GLY A 71 20.81 -13.50 3.81
CA GLY A 71 22.07 -13.53 4.57
C GLY A 71 22.90 -12.24 4.47
N ASN A 72 22.62 -11.36 3.51
CA ASN A 72 23.27 -10.07 3.32
C ASN A 72 22.45 -8.91 3.91
N GLY A 73 21.31 -9.21 4.54
CA GLY A 73 20.42 -8.20 5.13
C GLY A 73 19.48 -7.51 4.14
N ASN A 74 19.43 -7.89 2.87
CA ASN A 74 18.51 -7.36 1.89
C ASN A 74 17.12 -8.00 2.02
N TYR A 75 16.06 -7.23 1.73
CA TYR A 75 14.72 -7.78 1.70
C TYR A 75 14.45 -8.53 0.39
N VAL A 76 14.09 -9.80 0.51
CA VAL A 76 13.70 -10.68 -0.58
C VAL A 76 12.27 -11.18 -0.40
N ASP A 77 11.56 -11.35 -1.51
CA ASP A 77 10.19 -11.85 -1.46
C ASP A 77 10.19 -13.36 -1.16
N THR A 78 9.25 -13.79 -0.34
CA THR A 78 8.97 -15.22 -0.09
C THR A 78 7.82 -15.69 -0.98
N ALA A 79 7.58 -17.00 -1.07
CA ALA A 79 6.42 -17.56 -1.76
C ALA A 79 5.08 -17.27 -1.05
N GLU A 80 5.14 -16.89 0.22
CA GLU A 80 3.95 -16.54 0.98
C GLU A 80 3.46 -15.14 0.65
N THR A 81 2.15 -14.95 0.72
CA THR A 81 1.52 -13.64 0.53
C THR A 81 1.02 -13.05 1.84
N ARG A 82 0.82 -11.75 1.84
CA ARG A 82 0.11 -11.01 2.88
C ARG A 82 -0.92 -10.10 2.26
N THR A 83 -2.01 -9.91 2.98
CA THR A 83 -3.05 -8.94 2.65
C THR A 83 -2.93 -7.73 3.57
N SER A 84 -3.12 -6.54 3.03
CA SER A 84 -3.12 -5.28 3.79
C SER A 84 -4.08 -4.27 3.17
N ASN A 85 -4.66 -3.40 3.99
CA ASN A 85 -5.45 -2.28 3.51
C ASN A 85 -4.54 -1.08 3.25
N VAL A 86 -4.62 -0.51 2.05
CA VAL A 86 -3.82 0.66 1.65
C VAL A 86 -4.71 1.80 1.19
N ILE A 87 -4.40 3.03 1.61
CA ILE A 87 -5.06 4.22 1.09
C ILE A 87 -4.56 4.43 -0.34
N ASN A 88 -5.44 4.24 -1.31
CA ASN A 88 -5.13 4.41 -2.73
C ASN A 88 -5.48 5.80 -3.25
N LYS A 89 -6.59 6.36 -2.78
CA LYS A 89 -7.08 7.67 -3.19
C LYS A 89 -7.70 8.43 -2.03
N VAL A 90 -7.66 9.76 -2.14
CA VAL A 90 -8.33 10.69 -1.25
C VAL A 90 -9.33 11.49 -2.08
N PHE A 91 -10.52 11.68 -1.53
CA PHE A 91 -11.61 12.42 -2.17
C PHE A 91 -12.18 13.45 -1.20
N HIS A 92 -12.61 14.57 -1.72
CA HIS A 92 -13.33 15.57 -0.94
C HIS A 92 -14.63 14.99 -0.35
N ALA A 93 -14.89 15.27 0.92
CA ALA A 93 -15.95 14.60 1.68
C ALA A 93 -17.34 14.74 1.08
N SER A 94 -17.76 15.96 0.73
CA SER A 94 -19.11 16.22 0.20
C SER A 94 -19.21 15.96 -1.30
N THR A 95 -18.24 16.42 -2.09
CA THR A 95 -18.33 16.36 -3.55
C THR A 95 -17.79 15.08 -4.17
N GLY A 96 -16.95 14.33 -3.47
CA GLY A 96 -16.28 13.13 -4.02
C GLY A 96 -15.16 13.46 -5.03
N LYS A 97 -14.80 14.72 -5.21
CA LYS A 97 -13.75 15.14 -6.16
C LYS A 97 -12.36 14.73 -5.68
N THR A 98 -11.52 14.34 -6.61
CA THR A 98 -10.06 14.23 -6.40
C THR A 98 -9.42 15.62 -6.34
N VAL A 99 -8.14 15.70 -5.93
CA VAL A 99 -7.38 16.97 -5.95
C VAL A 99 -7.34 17.57 -7.36
N ASN A 100 -7.17 16.74 -8.39
CA ASN A 100 -7.12 17.24 -9.78
C ASN A 100 -8.44 17.85 -10.21
N GLU A 101 -9.56 17.18 -9.94
CA GLU A 101 -10.91 17.68 -10.24
C GLU A 101 -11.23 18.93 -9.40
N TYR A 102 -10.79 18.97 -8.15
CA TYR A 102 -10.96 20.14 -7.28
C TYR A 102 -10.21 21.35 -7.82
N LYS A 103 -8.94 21.17 -8.22
CA LYS A 103 -8.12 22.25 -8.84
C LYS A 103 -8.65 22.68 -10.20
N ALA A 104 -9.11 21.75 -11.02
CA ALA A 104 -9.71 22.03 -12.33
C ALA A 104 -11.11 22.63 -12.24
N LYS A 105 -11.69 22.72 -11.02
CA LYS A 105 -13.05 23.23 -10.77
C LYS A 105 -14.11 22.52 -11.61
N THR A 106 -13.94 21.22 -11.91
CA THR A 106 -14.93 20.45 -12.66
C THR A 106 -16.29 20.51 -11.96
N GLU A 107 -17.39 20.46 -12.70
CA GLU A 107 -18.72 20.47 -12.10
C GLU A 107 -19.00 19.17 -11.34
N THR A 108 -18.63 18.05 -11.92
CA THR A 108 -18.89 16.70 -11.42
C THR A 108 -17.63 15.99 -10.96
N ALA A 109 -17.79 14.98 -10.08
CA ALA A 109 -16.74 14.09 -9.61
C ALA A 109 -16.82 12.77 -10.38
N GLU A 110 -16.21 12.70 -11.55
CA GLU A 110 -16.26 11.51 -12.41
C GLU A 110 -15.31 10.41 -11.98
N PHE A 111 -14.17 10.78 -11.37
CA PHE A 111 -13.13 9.83 -11.05
C PHE A 111 -13.54 8.83 -9.96
N ILE A 112 -14.34 9.25 -8.99
CA ILE A 112 -14.77 8.39 -7.88
C ILE A 112 -15.61 7.20 -8.38
N ASP A 113 -16.46 7.40 -9.38
CA ASP A 113 -17.32 6.34 -9.90
C ASP A 113 -16.50 5.36 -10.76
N LYS A 114 -15.59 5.85 -11.61
CA LYS A 114 -14.61 5.03 -12.34
C LYS A 114 -13.72 4.23 -11.37
N TRP A 115 -13.35 4.83 -10.25
CA TRP A 115 -12.56 4.16 -9.21
C TRP A 115 -13.36 3.03 -8.54
N LYS A 116 -14.62 3.28 -8.19
CA LYS A 116 -15.52 2.26 -7.63
C LYS A 116 -15.73 1.09 -8.58
N GLU A 117 -16.04 1.36 -9.83
CA GLU A 117 -16.25 0.34 -10.87
C GLU A 117 -15.03 -0.58 -11.01
N LYS A 118 -13.84 0.01 -10.94
CA LYS A 118 -12.59 -0.74 -11.04
C LYS A 118 -12.29 -1.59 -9.81
N TRP A 119 -12.56 -1.11 -8.61
CA TRP A 119 -11.99 -1.65 -7.39
C TRP A 119 -12.97 -2.20 -6.37
N VAL A 120 -14.25 -1.82 -6.38
CA VAL A 120 -15.21 -2.34 -5.40
C VAL A 120 -15.35 -3.86 -5.54
N GLY A 121 -15.11 -4.56 -4.44
CA GLY A 121 -15.15 -6.03 -4.39
C GLY A 121 -13.99 -6.74 -5.10
N LYS A 122 -12.93 -6.00 -5.49
CA LYS A 122 -11.77 -6.57 -6.18
C LYS A 122 -10.49 -6.22 -5.42
N PRO A 123 -9.71 -7.21 -4.95
CA PRO A 123 -8.40 -6.94 -4.36
C PRO A 123 -7.40 -6.47 -5.43
N ASN A 124 -6.45 -5.64 -5.02
CA ASN A 124 -5.29 -5.28 -5.84
C ASN A 124 -4.20 -6.33 -5.64
N ASP A 125 -4.29 -7.42 -6.38
CA ASP A 125 -3.31 -8.49 -6.31
C ASP A 125 -2.04 -8.13 -7.10
N LYS A 126 -0.98 -7.78 -6.39
CA LYS A 126 0.34 -7.47 -6.96
C LYS A 126 1.19 -8.71 -7.21
N THR A 127 0.74 -9.88 -6.80
CA THR A 127 1.44 -11.16 -6.95
C THR A 127 0.97 -11.94 -8.18
N ALA A 128 -0.22 -11.63 -8.70
CA ALA A 128 -0.80 -12.33 -9.83
C ALA A 128 0.14 -12.35 -11.04
N GLY A 129 0.46 -13.55 -11.51
CA GLY A 129 1.36 -13.77 -12.65
C GLY A 129 2.83 -13.44 -12.41
N LYS A 130 3.24 -13.21 -11.15
CA LYS A 130 4.63 -12.89 -10.78
C LYS A 130 5.24 -13.98 -9.93
N THR A 131 6.56 -14.13 -10.07
CA THR A 131 7.38 -14.93 -9.15
C THR A 131 8.00 -14.02 -8.08
N PRO A 132 8.19 -14.52 -6.84
CA PRO A 132 8.87 -13.78 -5.79
C PRO A 132 10.27 -13.32 -6.23
N LYS A 133 10.60 -12.05 -6.02
CA LYS A 133 11.93 -11.52 -6.33
C LYS A 133 12.93 -11.99 -5.30
N GLY A 134 14.06 -12.58 -5.75
CA GLY A 134 15.13 -13.05 -4.87
C GLY A 134 14.94 -14.47 -4.33
N SER A 135 13.83 -15.12 -4.61
CA SER A 135 13.73 -16.56 -4.41
C SER A 135 14.68 -17.25 -5.38
N ALA A 136 15.75 -17.90 -4.86
CA ALA A 136 16.60 -18.76 -5.69
C ALA A 136 15.68 -19.79 -6.35
N SER A 137 15.70 -19.85 -7.67
CA SER A 137 15.00 -20.90 -8.41
C SER A 137 15.40 -22.24 -7.80
N ALA A 138 14.45 -22.96 -7.22
CA ALA A 138 14.70 -24.33 -6.84
C ALA A 138 15.26 -25.05 -8.08
N PRO A 139 16.37 -25.83 -7.97
CA PRO A 139 16.89 -26.52 -9.11
C PRO A 139 15.77 -27.36 -9.71
N ARG A 140 15.47 -27.15 -10.99
CA ARG A 140 14.58 -28.02 -11.74
C ARG A 140 15.15 -29.42 -11.59
N THR A 141 14.49 -30.27 -10.85
CA THR A 141 14.76 -31.72 -10.86
C THR A 141 14.62 -32.17 -12.30
N ALA A 142 15.76 -32.50 -12.92
CA ALA A 142 15.79 -33.07 -14.23
C ALA A 142 14.93 -34.31 -14.21
N ASN A 143 13.94 -34.35 -15.10
CA ASN A 143 13.07 -35.47 -15.33
C ASN A 143 13.95 -36.67 -15.67
N THR A 144 14.11 -37.59 -14.73
CA THR A 144 14.84 -38.84 -14.93
C THR A 144 14.01 -39.67 -15.87
N THR A 145 14.51 -39.84 -17.08
CA THR A 145 14.00 -40.72 -18.14
C THR A 145 13.81 -42.11 -17.55
N ALA A 146 12.58 -42.60 -17.57
CA ALA A 146 12.27 -43.99 -17.18
C ALA A 146 13.09 -44.99 -18.04
N PRO A 147 13.62 -46.05 -17.46
CA PRO A 147 14.35 -47.08 -18.23
C PRO A 147 13.39 -47.82 -19.16
N LYS A 148 13.79 -47.90 -20.41
CA LYS A 148 13.10 -48.65 -21.49
C LYS A 148 13.06 -50.14 -21.13
N ALA A 149 11.88 -50.68 -21.00
CA ALA A 149 11.67 -52.12 -20.80
C ALA A 149 12.26 -52.91 -22.00
N VAL A 150 13.18 -53.80 -21.71
CA VAL A 150 13.71 -54.77 -22.69
C VAL A 150 12.75 -55.93 -22.78
N SER A 151 12.09 -56.10 -23.89
CA SER A 151 11.31 -57.32 -24.18
C SER A 151 12.25 -58.46 -24.51
N SER A 152 12.33 -59.46 -23.64
CA SER A 152 12.98 -60.74 -23.98
C SER A 152 11.96 -61.62 -24.69
N SER A 153 12.17 -61.80 -25.99
CA SER A 153 11.50 -62.89 -26.69
C SER A 153 12.25 -64.20 -26.38
N PHE A 154 11.59 -65.14 -25.79
CA PHE A 154 12.04 -66.53 -25.77
C PHE A 154 11.23 -67.33 -26.77
N ASN A 155 11.96 -68.10 -27.51
CA ASN A 155 11.65 -69.10 -28.51
C ASN A 155 10.78 -70.25 -27.91
#